data_a0c863299f0f23d101b9372f78198d72
#
_entry.id   a0c863299f0f23d101b9372f78198d72
#
_cell.length_a   1.000
_cell.length_b   1.000
_cell.length_c   1.000
_cell.angle_alpha   90.00
_cell.angle_beta   90.00
_cell.angle_gamma   90.00
#
_symmetry.space_group_name_H-M   'P 1'
#
loop_
_entity.id
_entity.type
_entity.pdbx_description
1 polymer ?
#
loop_
_entity_poly.entity_id
_entity_poly.type
_entity_poly.pdbx_seq_one_letter_code
_entity_poly.pdbx_strand_id
1 'polypeptide(L)'
;MHFIGIADTEFIRGNIPMTKEEVRILTLAKAKIKADDIIIDIGAGTGSLSIEAALLAPKGKVFALEKNLEGIDLIKKNAEKFQANNITVINAYA
;
A
#
# COMPACT_ATOMS: atom_id res chain seq x y z
N MET A 1 -15.70 3.24 5.76
CA MET A 1 -14.99 2.04 6.25
C MET A 1 -14.46 1.25 5.07
N HIS A 2 -13.22 0.80 5.14
CA HIS A 2 -12.62 -0.01 4.09
C HIS A 2 -12.74 -1.49 4.42
N PHE A 3 -13.13 -2.29 3.42
CA PHE A 3 -13.09 -3.76 3.52
C PHE A 3 -11.83 -4.28 2.84
N ILE A 4 -11.10 -5.17 3.51
CA ILE A 4 -9.88 -5.77 2.97
C ILE A 4 -10.22 -6.60 1.73
N GLY A 5 -9.37 -6.50 0.71
CA GLY A 5 -9.46 -7.37 -0.46
C GLY A 5 -9.80 -6.65 -1.75
N ILE A 6 -9.16 -5.52 -2.00
CA ILE A 6 -9.27 -4.88 -3.33
C ILE A 6 -8.74 -5.86 -4.37
N ALA A 7 -9.50 -6.09 -5.45
CA ALA A 7 -9.10 -7.01 -6.51
C ALA A 7 -7.79 -6.53 -7.17
N ASP A 8 -6.91 -7.47 -7.50
CA ASP A 8 -5.62 -7.15 -8.13
C ASP A 8 -5.79 -6.31 -9.39
N THR A 9 -6.85 -6.56 -10.15
CA THR A 9 -7.13 -5.85 -11.40
C THR A 9 -7.45 -4.38 -11.21
N GLU A 10 -7.75 -3.94 -9.99
CA GLU A 10 -8.07 -2.55 -9.69
C GLU A 10 -6.82 -1.67 -9.51
N PHE A 11 -5.66 -2.27 -9.34
CA PHE A 11 -4.41 -1.53 -9.18
C PHE A 11 -3.76 -1.22 -10.51
N ILE A 12 -3.18 -0.02 -10.62
CA ILE A 12 -2.36 0.37 -11.76
C ILE A 12 -1.05 -0.41 -11.66
N ARG A 13 -0.71 -1.12 -12.73
CA ARG A 13 0.45 -2.00 -12.75
C ARG A 13 1.43 -1.61 -13.84
N GLY A 14 2.71 -1.92 -13.61
CA GLY A 14 3.79 -1.81 -14.58
C GLY A 14 4.59 -3.11 -14.56
N ASN A 15 5.91 -2.99 -14.63
CA ASN A 15 6.81 -4.13 -14.63
C ASN A 15 7.26 -4.56 -13.24
N ILE A 16 6.67 -3.99 -12.21
CA ILE A 16 7.00 -4.27 -10.81
C ILE A 16 6.09 -5.38 -10.30
N PRO A 17 6.63 -6.40 -9.60
CA PRO A 17 5.81 -7.41 -8.96
C PRO A 17 4.84 -6.79 -7.95
N MET A 18 3.66 -7.36 -7.85
CA MET A 18 2.63 -6.89 -6.91
C MET A 18 2.29 -8.00 -5.93
N THR A 19 2.09 -7.63 -4.67
CA THR A 19 1.57 -8.57 -3.66
C THR A 19 0.15 -8.97 -4.05
N LYS A 20 -0.06 -10.25 -4.31
CA LYS A 20 -1.35 -10.76 -4.75
C LYS A 20 -2.40 -10.64 -3.67
N GLU A 21 -3.65 -10.54 -4.10
CA GLU A 21 -4.79 -10.33 -3.22
C GLU A 21 -4.84 -11.30 -2.05
N GLU A 22 -4.62 -12.58 -2.28
CA GLU A 22 -4.69 -13.61 -1.24
C GLU A 22 -3.64 -13.39 -0.15
N VAL A 23 -2.41 -13.08 -0.55
CA VAL A 23 -1.31 -12.80 0.39
C VAL A 23 -1.57 -11.48 1.11
N ARG A 24 -2.05 -10.48 0.39
CA ARG A 24 -2.36 -9.17 0.94
C ARG A 24 -3.45 -9.25 2.00
N ILE A 25 -4.53 -9.98 1.71
CA ILE A 25 -5.63 -10.19 2.66
C ILE A 25 -5.11 -10.83 3.95
N LEU A 26 -4.31 -11.89 3.82
CA LEU A 26 -3.78 -12.59 4.97
C LEU A 26 -2.86 -11.70 5.80
N THR A 27 -1.99 -10.96 5.14
CA THR A 27 -1.06 -10.03 5.79
C THR A 27 -1.81 -8.96 6.59
N LEU A 28 -2.80 -8.32 5.96
CA LEU A 28 -3.58 -7.26 6.60
C LEU A 28 -4.41 -7.79 7.76
N ALA A 29 -5.01 -8.97 7.60
CA ALA A 29 -5.80 -9.58 8.65
C ALA A 29 -4.93 -9.89 9.89
N LYS A 30 -3.73 -10.40 9.67
CA LYS A 30 -2.80 -10.71 10.77
C LYS A 30 -2.20 -9.47 11.41
N ALA A 31 -2.05 -8.40 10.66
CA ALA A 31 -1.49 -7.15 11.16
C ALA A 31 -2.44 -6.43 12.13
N LYS A 32 -3.73 -6.68 12.03
CA LYS A 32 -4.76 -6.09 12.92
C LYS A 32 -4.64 -4.58 12.99
N ILE A 33 -4.61 -3.95 11.82
CA ILE A 33 -4.39 -2.51 11.71
C ILE A 33 -5.55 -1.73 12.34
N LYS A 34 -5.20 -0.75 13.17
CA LYS A 34 -6.16 0.16 13.81
C LYS A 34 -6.21 1.48 13.07
N ALA A 35 -7.29 2.23 13.27
CA ALA A 35 -7.56 3.46 12.54
C ALA A 35 -6.47 4.53 12.65
N ASP A 36 -5.69 4.53 13.74
CA ASP A 36 -4.65 5.53 14.01
C ASP A 36 -3.23 4.97 13.96
N ASP A 37 -3.05 3.76 13.41
CA ASP A 37 -1.73 3.13 13.37
C ASP A 37 -0.76 3.85 12.45
N ILE A 38 0.52 3.77 12.81
CA ILE A 38 1.64 4.18 11.96
C ILE A 38 2.22 2.89 11.38
N ILE A 39 2.27 2.82 10.06
CA ILE A 39 2.66 1.61 9.34
C ILE A 39 3.85 1.89 8.45
N ILE A 40 4.83 0.98 8.43
CA ILE A 40 5.97 1.06 7.54
C ILE A 40 5.91 -0.15 6.61
N ASP A 41 5.84 0.09 5.30
CA ASP A 41 5.84 -0.95 4.28
C ASP A 41 7.17 -0.91 3.54
N ILE A 42 8.00 -1.92 3.79
CA ILE A 42 9.35 -2.00 3.22
C ILE A 42 9.30 -2.80 1.92
N GLY A 43 9.81 -2.20 0.83
CA GLY A 43 9.73 -2.83 -0.49
C GLY A 43 8.30 -2.79 -1.03
N ALA A 44 7.67 -1.63 -1.00
CA ALA A 44 6.23 -1.50 -1.25
C ALA A 44 5.79 -1.86 -2.68
N GLY A 45 6.72 -1.87 -3.65
CA GLY A 45 6.42 -2.28 -5.03
C GLY A 45 5.38 -1.37 -5.68
N THR A 46 4.25 -1.95 -6.12
CA THR A 46 3.15 -1.18 -6.71
C THR A 46 2.33 -0.41 -5.67
N GLY A 47 2.54 -0.70 -4.39
CA GLY A 47 1.83 -0.05 -3.30
C GLY A 47 0.52 -0.71 -2.91
N SER A 48 0.18 -1.88 -3.45
CA SER A 48 -1.12 -2.51 -3.17
C SER A 48 -1.33 -2.72 -1.67
N LEU A 49 -0.32 -3.22 -0.96
CA LEU A 49 -0.41 -3.43 0.49
C LEU A 49 -0.49 -2.09 1.23
N SER A 50 0.36 -1.13 0.85
CA SER A 50 0.36 0.22 1.44
C SER A 50 -0.99 0.91 1.27
N ILE A 51 -1.61 0.79 0.09
CA ILE A 51 -2.92 1.40 -0.18
C ILE A 51 -3.98 0.84 0.78
N GLU A 52 -4.10 -0.48 0.87
CA GLU A 52 -5.11 -1.06 1.75
C GLU A 52 -4.81 -0.76 3.23
N ALA A 53 -3.54 -0.79 3.62
CA ALA A 53 -3.16 -0.41 4.99
C ALA A 53 -3.57 1.03 5.30
N ALA A 54 -3.35 1.95 4.36
CA ALA A 54 -3.71 3.36 4.52
C ALA A 54 -5.22 3.53 4.66
N LEU A 55 -6.00 2.79 3.87
CA LEU A 55 -7.46 2.85 3.94
C LEU A 55 -8.00 2.27 5.24
N LEU A 56 -7.27 1.32 5.85
CA LEU A 56 -7.63 0.75 7.14
C LEU A 56 -7.25 1.66 8.31
N ALA A 57 -6.29 2.56 8.10
CA ALA A 57 -5.81 3.48 9.12
C ALA A 57 -6.04 4.94 8.68
N PRO A 58 -7.30 5.37 8.52
CA PRO A 58 -7.60 6.70 7.98
C PRO A 58 -7.14 7.84 8.88
N LYS A 59 -6.90 7.59 10.16
CA LYS A 59 -6.37 8.56 11.12
C LYS A 59 -4.88 8.34 11.39
N GLY A 60 -4.28 7.36 10.72
CA GLY A 60 -2.89 7.01 10.85
C GLY A 60 -2.07 7.45 9.67
N LYS A 61 -0.95 6.77 9.47
CA LYS A 61 0.00 7.10 8.42
C LYS A 61 0.69 5.86 7.92
N VAL A 62 0.93 5.79 6.60
CA VAL A 62 1.76 4.73 6.00
C VAL A 62 3.00 5.36 5.39
N PHE A 63 4.16 4.81 5.74
CA PHE A 63 5.42 5.13 5.09
C PHE A 63 5.76 3.98 4.16
N ALA A 64 5.70 4.23 2.87
CA ALA A 64 5.99 3.22 1.85
C ALA A 64 7.41 3.43 1.34
N LEU A 65 8.30 2.49 1.67
CA LEU A 65 9.70 2.54 1.28
C LEU A 65 9.89 1.70 0.03
N GLU A 66 10.42 2.33 -1.02
CA GLU A 66 10.66 1.65 -2.29
C GLU A 66 11.91 2.20 -2.95
N LYS A 67 12.77 1.32 -3.45
CA LYS A 67 14.02 1.70 -4.10
C LYS A 67 13.87 1.92 -5.60
N ASN A 68 12.88 1.30 -6.23
CA ASN A 68 12.68 1.34 -7.68
C ASN A 68 11.82 2.53 -8.06
N LEU A 69 12.32 3.38 -8.97
CA LEU A 69 11.59 4.59 -9.37
C LEU A 69 10.24 4.28 -10.02
N GLU A 70 10.15 3.19 -10.79
CA GLU A 70 8.87 2.78 -11.36
C GLU A 70 7.87 2.40 -10.26
N GLY A 71 8.33 1.70 -9.23
CA GLY A 71 7.50 1.36 -8.07
C GLY A 71 7.00 2.59 -7.35
N ILE A 72 7.87 3.59 -7.15
CA ILE A 72 7.49 4.85 -6.51
C ILE A 72 6.38 5.54 -7.29
N ASP A 73 6.51 5.61 -8.61
CA ASP A 73 5.50 6.22 -9.48
C ASP A 73 4.17 5.47 -9.39
N LEU A 74 4.21 4.15 -9.38
CA LEU A 74 3.02 3.32 -9.27
C LEU A 74 2.33 3.49 -7.90
N ILE A 75 3.10 3.58 -6.82
CA ILE A 75 2.53 3.84 -5.48
C ILE A 75 1.76 5.16 -5.50
N LYS A 76 2.37 6.20 -6.05
CA LYS A 76 1.73 7.52 -6.11
C LYS A 76 0.46 7.50 -6.95
N LYS A 77 0.49 6.82 -8.10
CA LYS A 77 -0.69 6.70 -8.98
C LYS A 77 -1.82 5.92 -8.30
N ASN A 78 -1.48 4.82 -7.63
CA ASN A 78 -2.48 4.04 -6.93
C ASN A 78 -3.03 4.79 -5.70
N ALA A 79 -2.17 5.51 -4.98
CA ALA A 79 -2.62 6.33 -3.85
C ALA A 79 -3.64 7.38 -4.32
N GLU A 80 -3.39 8.00 -5.45
CA GLU A 80 -4.33 8.97 -6.03
C GLU A 80 -5.63 8.30 -6.45
N LYS A 81 -5.54 7.17 -7.15
CA LYS A 81 -6.72 6.44 -7.63
C LYS A 81 -7.67 6.07 -6.49
N PHE A 82 -7.13 5.58 -5.38
CA PHE A 82 -7.92 5.12 -4.24
C PHE A 82 -8.12 6.20 -3.18
N GLN A 83 -7.64 7.42 -3.42
CA GLN A 83 -7.73 8.54 -2.47
C GLN A 83 -7.13 8.19 -1.11
N ALA A 84 -6.03 7.43 -1.12
CA ALA A 84 -5.28 7.11 0.08
C ALA A 84 -4.28 8.24 0.35
N ASN A 85 -4.74 9.29 1.03
CA ASN A 85 -3.99 10.53 1.18
C ASN A 85 -2.98 10.52 2.33
N ASN A 86 -2.93 9.44 3.10
CA ASN A 86 -2.07 9.30 4.27
C ASN A 86 -0.85 8.42 4.02
N ILE A 87 -0.40 8.32 2.78
CA ILE A 87 0.82 7.61 2.42
C ILE A 87 1.92 8.60 2.11
N THR A 88 3.08 8.39 2.72
CA THR A 88 4.33 9.08 2.36
C THR A 88 5.23 8.07 1.68
N VAL A 89 5.62 8.35 0.45
CA VAL A 89 6.51 7.46 -0.32
C VAL A 89 7.95 7.91 -0.11
N ILE A 90 8.81 6.97 0.28
CA ILE A 90 10.22 7.25 0.53
C ILE A 90 11.06 6.39 -0.41
N ASN A 91 11.93 7.04 -1.19
CA ASN A 91 12.90 6.34 -2.02
C ASN A 91 14.05 5.90 -1.13
N ALA A 92 14.03 4.65 -0.72
CA ALA A 92 15.01 4.11 0.21
C ALA A 92 15.24 2.63 0.02
N TYR A 93 16.42 2.20 0.38
CA TYR A 93 16.76 0.78 0.48
C TYR A 93 16.45 0.32 1.91
N ALA A 94 15.90 -0.88 1.99
CA ALA A 94 15.63 -1.50 3.30
C ALA A 94 16.91 -2.07 3.90
#